data_15c1dc7c447d0b3a39d0d1946f2fa9bf
#
_entry.id   15c1dc7c447d0b3a39d0d1946f2fa9bf
#
_cell.length_a   1.000
_cell.length_b   1.000
_cell.length_c   1.000
_cell.angle_alpha   90.00
_cell.angle_beta   90.00
_cell.angle_gamma   90.00
#
_symmetry.space_group_name_H-M   'P 1'
#
loop_
_entity.id
_entity.type
_entity.pdbx_description
1 polymer ?
#
loop_
_entity_poly.entity_id
_entity_poly.type
_entity_poly.pdbx_seq_one_letter_code
_entity_poly.pdbx_strand_id
1 'polypeptide(L)'
;MRVVFMGTPEFAATILEDLSQQHEVAAVYTRPDAVRGRGRKLEPSPVKRTAERLGLPVLEPRTLRDEAVQAELASFEPDVICVAAYGAILPKAVLDLPPFGCLNVHASLLPRWRGAAPVERAILAGDAVAGVCIMRMEEGLDTGAYCVCRTARIDGKTAPELTDELANLGSHALLTALVHVQSGAAEWTEQDESQVTYASKVGKRELDLDPRDTAEAAVRKVRASSGAHPARAVVAARPVTVLALRSVEDARGCELAGGLVAGEVRFAGKRLFLGFADGAAEVASVKPDGRQAMDAKAFAAGVQGIKQKTLSWEAAHE
;
A
#
# COMPACT_ATOMS: atom_id res chain seq x y z
N MET A 1 -24.31 14.11 8.14
CA MET A 1 -24.79 12.72 8.03
C MET A 1 -24.32 11.93 9.24
N ARG A 2 -25.09 10.95 9.66
CA ARG A 2 -24.74 9.96 10.66
C ARG A 2 -24.01 8.80 9.97
N VAL A 3 -22.75 8.57 10.30
CA VAL A 3 -21.87 7.67 9.58
C VAL A 3 -21.44 6.50 10.48
N VAL A 4 -21.44 5.28 9.94
CA VAL A 4 -20.64 4.19 10.48
C VAL A 4 -19.39 4.07 9.62
N PHE A 5 -18.21 4.02 10.26
CA PHE A 5 -16.93 3.87 9.54
C PHE A 5 -16.38 2.46 9.70
N MET A 6 -15.88 1.87 8.61
CA MET A 6 -15.26 0.54 8.62
C MET A 6 -13.86 0.61 8.03
N GLY A 7 -12.83 0.31 8.82
CA GLY A 7 -11.44 0.37 8.37
C GLY A 7 -10.47 -0.33 9.30
N THR A 8 -9.21 -0.53 8.85
CA THR A 8 -8.21 -1.23 9.67
C THR A 8 -6.82 -0.57 9.66
N PRO A 9 -6.14 -0.33 8.51
CA PRO A 9 -4.77 0.17 8.46
C PRO A 9 -4.67 1.69 8.65
N GLU A 10 -3.44 2.21 8.62
CA GLU A 10 -3.14 3.64 8.76
C GLU A 10 -3.84 4.49 7.70
N PHE A 11 -3.90 4.00 6.45
CA PHE A 11 -4.69 4.60 5.37
C PHE A 11 -6.14 4.94 5.81
N ALA A 12 -6.80 3.99 6.48
CA ALA A 12 -8.15 4.18 6.96
C ALA A 12 -8.22 5.08 8.21
N ALA A 13 -7.20 5.06 9.06
CA ALA A 13 -7.13 5.89 10.26
C ALA A 13 -7.06 7.38 9.90
N THR A 14 -6.29 7.76 8.87
CA THR A 14 -6.23 9.13 8.33
C THR A 14 -7.61 9.58 7.83
N ILE A 15 -8.32 8.73 7.10
CA ILE A 15 -9.66 9.04 6.58
C ILE A 15 -10.68 9.21 7.72
N LEU A 16 -10.62 8.33 8.74
CA LEU A 16 -11.49 8.42 9.92
C LEU A 16 -11.30 9.75 10.67
N GLU A 17 -10.06 10.20 10.82
CA GLU A 17 -9.75 11.44 11.54
C GLU A 17 -10.43 12.66 10.90
N ASP A 18 -10.28 12.83 9.60
CA ASP A 18 -10.90 13.94 8.87
C ASP A 18 -12.43 13.81 8.81
N LEU A 19 -12.95 12.59 8.61
CA LEU A 19 -14.39 12.31 8.57
C LEU A 19 -15.06 12.71 9.90
N SER A 20 -14.43 12.40 11.03
CA SER A 20 -14.96 12.70 12.36
C SER A 20 -15.05 14.20 12.68
N GLN A 21 -14.33 15.05 11.94
CA GLN A 21 -14.37 16.49 12.11
C GLN A 21 -15.59 17.15 11.43
N GLN A 22 -16.19 16.47 10.46
CA GLN A 22 -17.26 17.04 9.62
C GLN A 22 -18.60 16.28 9.71
N HIS A 23 -18.54 15.02 10.19
CA HIS A 23 -19.73 14.17 10.30
C HIS A 23 -19.82 13.50 11.67
N GLU A 24 -21.05 13.14 12.08
CA GLU A 24 -21.29 12.34 13.26
C GLU A 24 -20.89 10.88 12.96
N VAL A 25 -19.76 10.44 13.50
CA VAL A 25 -19.35 9.03 13.43
C VAL A 25 -19.97 8.28 14.59
N ALA A 26 -21.07 7.56 14.31
CA ALA A 26 -21.85 6.84 15.33
C ALA A 26 -21.12 5.60 15.87
N ALA A 27 -20.36 4.92 15.02
CA ALA A 27 -19.53 3.76 15.41
C ALA A 27 -18.41 3.53 14.41
N VAL A 28 -17.36 2.86 14.89
CA VAL A 28 -16.19 2.46 14.10
C VAL A 28 -16.01 0.95 14.17
N TYR A 29 -16.04 0.30 13.01
CA TYR A 29 -15.80 -1.13 12.87
C TYR A 29 -14.37 -1.37 12.37
N THR A 30 -13.62 -2.20 13.07
CA THR A 30 -12.26 -2.57 12.68
C THR A 30 -12.02 -4.06 12.86
N ARG A 31 -10.92 -4.57 12.30
CA ARG A 31 -10.54 -5.97 12.54
C ARG A 31 -10.03 -6.16 13.97
N PRO A 32 -10.30 -7.31 14.61
CA PRO A 32 -9.78 -7.63 15.94
C PRO A 32 -8.28 -7.42 16.04
N ASP A 33 -7.81 -7.14 17.25
CA ASP A 33 -6.40 -7.03 17.57
C ASP A 33 -5.63 -8.24 17.04
N ALA A 34 -4.50 -7.99 16.41
CA ALA A 34 -3.69 -9.01 15.78
C ALA A 34 -2.25 -8.99 16.29
N VAL A 35 -1.58 -10.14 16.21
CA VAL A 35 -0.16 -10.22 16.52
C VAL A 35 0.62 -9.46 15.45
N ARG A 36 1.27 -8.37 15.85
CA ARG A 36 2.10 -7.54 14.97
C ARG A 36 3.52 -7.46 15.51
N GLY A 37 4.48 -7.35 14.59
CA GLY A 37 5.89 -7.21 14.97
C GLY A 37 6.52 -8.48 15.54
N ARG A 38 7.80 -8.37 15.98
CA ARG A 38 8.63 -9.49 16.47
C ARG A 38 8.26 -9.98 17.87
N GLY A 39 7.43 -9.27 18.62
CA GLY A 39 7.17 -9.50 20.06
C GLY A 39 5.98 -10.41 20.36
N ARG A 40 5.24 -10.92 19.38
CA ARG A 40 3.99 -11.70 19.55
C ARG A 40 2.93 -11.03 20.43
N LYS A 41 3.01 -9.72 20.63
CA LYS A 41 1.98 -8.97 21.36
C LYS A 41 0.79 -8.70 20.44
N LEU A 42 -0.41 -8.81 21.01
CA LEU A 42 -1.62 -8.30 20.36
C LEU A 42 -1.52 -6.78 20.34
N GLU A 43 -1.65 -6.20 19.16
CA GLU A 43 -1.63 -4.75 18.97
C GLU A 43 -2.95 -4.31 18.33
N PRO A 44 -3.53 -3.20 18.83
CA PRO A 44 -4.73 -2.63 18.24
C PRO A 44 -4.46 -2.16 16.82
N SER A 45 -5.52 -2.19 16.00
CA SER A 45 -5.44 -1.62 14.66
C SER A 45 -5.18 -0.11 14.71
N PRO A 46 -4.56 0.51 13.68
CA PRO A 46 -4.47 1.96 13.58
C PRO A 46 -5.82 2.66 13.74
N VAL A 47 -6.86 2.15 13.09
CA VAL A 47 -8.23 2.68 13.19
C VAL A 47 -8.75 2.60 14.64
N LYS A 48 -8.53 1.50 15.37
CA LYS A 48 -8.91 1.37 16.77
C LYS A 48 -8.27 2.46 17.63
N ARG A 49 -6.93 2.63 17.52
CA ARG A 49 -6.21 3.68 18.27
C ARG A 49 -6.75 5.08 17.98
N THR A 50 -7.02 5.37 16.70
CA THR A 50 -7.58 6.67 16.32
C THR A 50 -8.99 6.85 16.86
N ALA A 51 -9.87 5.84 16.74
CA ALA A 51 -11.24 5.90 17.26
C ALA A 51 -11.28 6.08 18.78
N GLU A 52 -10.46 5.34 19.53
CA GLU A 52 -10.35 5.49 21.00
C GLU A 52 -9.86 6.90 21.39
N ARG A 53 -8.88 7.46 20.68
CA ARG A 53 -8.40 8.83 20.89
C ARG A 53 -9.48 9.88 20.64
N LEU A 54 -10.35 9.61 19.67
CA LEU A 54 -11.48 10.50 19.32
C LEU A 54 -12.72 10.26 20.20
N GLY A 55 -12.68 9.27 21.11
CA GLY A 55 -13.82 8.94 21.98
C GLY A 55 -14.99 8.28 21.23
N LEU A 56 -14.73 7.64 20.07
CA LEU A 56 -15.74 6.99 19.25
C LEU A 56 -15.96 5.54 19.69
N PRO A 57 -17.21 5.01 19.63
CA PRO A 57 -17.48 3.59 19.86
C PRO A 57 -16.73 2.70 18.88
N VAL A 58 -16.03 1.66 19.38
CA VAL A 58 -15.25 0.72 18.57
C VAL A 58 -15.83 -0.68 18.68
N LEU A 59 -16.06 -1.31 17.53
CA LEU A 59 -16.56 -2.68 17.43
C LEU A 59 -15.57 -3.52 16.59
N GLU A 60 -15.30 -4.74 17.05
CA GLU A 60 -14.30 -5.63 16.46
C GLU A 60 -14.90 -7.02 16.11
N PRO A 61 -15.96 -7.08 15.31
CA PRO A 61 -16.57 -8.35 15.00
C PRO A 61 -15.64 -9.20 14.13
N ARG A 62 -15.64 -10.51 14.37
CA ARG A 62 -14.93 -11.47 13.51
C ARG A 62 -15.53 -11.57 12.11
N THR A 63 -16.85 -11.39 12.04
CA THR A 63 -17.63 -11.45 10.79
C THR A 63 -18.85 -10.53 10.86
N LEU A 64 -19.24 -9.96 9.74
CA LEU A 64 -20.48 -9.20 9.58
C LEU A 64 -21.66 -10.09 9.14
N ARG A 65 -21.47 -11.42 9.07
CA ARG A 65 -22.56 -12.37 8.72
C ARG A 65 -23.41 -12.76 9.93
N ASP A 66 -22.97 -12.42 11.14
CA ASP A 66 -23.68 -12.67 12.38
C ASP A 66 -24.87 -11.70 12.48
N GLU A 67 -26.08 -12.22 12.66
CA GLU A 67 -27.32 -11.44 12.76
C GLU A 67 -27.30 -10.49 13.98
N ALA A 68 -26.68 -10.88 15.09
CA ALA A 68 -26.54 -10.00 16.26
C ALA A 68 -25.66 -8.79 15.95
N VAL A 69 -24.57 -9.00 15.18
CA VAL A 69 -23.69 -7.91 14.71
C VAL A 69 -24.42 -6.99 13.73
N GLN A 70 -25.25 -7.56 12.85
CA GLN A 70 -26.07 -6.77 11.91
C GLN A 70 -27.13 -5.96 12.65
N ALA A 71 -27.81 -6.54 13.65
CA ALA A 71 -28.77 -5.84 14.48
C ALA A 71 -28.12 -4.70 15.30
N GLU A 72 -26.92 -4.94 15.86
CA GLU A 72 -26.13 -3.91 16.54
C GLU A 72 -25.74 -2.78 15.56
N LEU A 73 -25.29 -3.13 14.35
CA LEU A 73 -24.97 -2.15 13.31
C LEU A 73 -26.21 -1.31 12.93
N ALA A 74 -27.35 -1.95 12.75
CA ALA A 74 -28.61 -1.27 12.44
C ALA A 74 -29.06 -0.31 13.56
N SER A 75 -28.79 -0.64 14.82
CA SER A 75 -29.15 0.21 15.97
C SER A 75 -28.40 1.56 16.01
N PHE A 76 -27.31 1.71 15.26
CA PHE A 76 -26.64 3.00 15.07
C PHE A 76 -27.35 3.90 14.06
N GLU A 77 -28.36 3.40 13.33
CA GLU A 77 -29.14 4.14 12.34
C GLU A 77 -28.27 4.96 11.37
N PRO A 78 -27.28 4.35 10.68
CA PRO A 78 -26.41 5.09 9.79
C PRO A 78 -27.13 5.58 8.54
N ASP A 79 -26.90 6.84 8.17
CA ASP A 79 -27.28 7.35 6.84
C ASP A 79 -26.44 6.69 5.73
N VAL A 80 -25.18 6.45 6.04
CA VAL A 80 -24.17 5.87 5.11
C VAL A 80 -23.13 5.07 5.90
N ILE A 81 -22.60 4.01 5.27
CA ILE A 81 -21.42 3.30 5.78
C ILE A 81 -20.21 3.69 4.90
N CYS A 82 -19.17 4.25 5.52
CA CYS A 82 -17.92 4.58 4.84
C CYS A 82 -16.88 3.50 5.11
N VAL A 83 -16.30 2.96 4.06
CA VAL A 83 -15.35 1.83 4.13
C VAL A 83 -14.00 2.26 3.56
N ALA A 84 -12.93 1.91 4.25
CA ALA A 84 -11.56 2.08 3.77
C ALA A 84 -10.68 0.92 4.25
N ALA A 85 -10.26 0.05 3.35
CA ALA A 85 -9.38 -1.09 3.65
C ALA A 85 -9.80 -1.87 4.92
N TYR A 86 -11.08 -2.21 5.06
CA TYR A 86 -11.64 -2.91 6.23
C TYR A 86 -11.11 -4.34 6.36
N GLY A 87 -10.94 -5.03 5.23
CA GLY A 87 -10.38 -6.38 5.20
C GLY A 87 -11.36 -7.49 5.53
N ALA A 88 -12.66 -7.23 5.41
CA ALA A 88 -13.72 -8.23 5.48
C ALA A 88 -14.80 -7.93 4.43
N ILE A 89 -15.49 -8.99 3.99
CA ILE A 89 -16.61 -8.89 3.05
C ILE A 89 -17.85 -8.35 3.79
N LEU A 90 -18.52 -7.38 3.18
CA LEU A 90 -19.82 -6.89 3.64
C LEU A 90 -20.91 -7.76 3.00
N PRO A 91 -21.73 -8.48 3.79
CA PRO A 91 -22.86 -9.24 3.24
C PRO A 91 -23.95 -8.28 2.75
N LYS A 92 -24.83 -8.78 1.87
CA LYS A 92 -25.92 -7.99 1.29
C LYS A 92 -26.77 -7.26 2.33
N ALA A 93 -27.08 -7.91 3.45
CA ALA A 93 -27.84 -7.30 4.54
C ALA A 93 -27.16 -6.04 5.13
N VAL A 94 -25.83 -5.95 5.09
CA VAL A 94 -25.08 -4.76 5.51
C VAL A 94 -25.01 -3.73 4.39
N LEU A 95 -24.85 -4.17 3.13
CA LEU A 95 -24.81 -3.28 1.97
C LEU A 95 -26.11 -2.50 1.78
N ASP A 96 -27.25 -3.16 2.02
CA ASP A 96 -28.59 -2.59 1.84
C ASP A 96 -29.10 -1.81 3.08
N LEU A 97 -28.36 -1.82 4.20
CA LEU A 97 -28.82 -1.26 5.47
C LEU A 97 -28.95 0.27 5.43
N PRO A 98 -27.93 1.06 5.03
CA PRO A 98 -28.03 2.51 5.08
C PRO A 98 -28.71 3.07 3.82
N PRO A 99 -29.55 4.13 3.95
CA PRO A 99 -30.28 4.70 2.83
C PRO A 99 -29.39 5.24 1.70
N PHE A 100 -28.18 5.71 2.03
CA PHE A 100 -27.20 6.15 1.02
C PHE A 100 -26.18 5.07 0.64
N GLY A 101 -26.37 3.83 1.09
CA GLY A 101 -25.53 2.69 0.78
C GLY A 101 -24.17 2.70 1.48
N CYS A 102 -23.28 1.82 1.01
CA CYS A 102 -21.92 1.71 1.49
C CYS A 102 -20.97 2.32 0.48
N LEU A 103 -20.12 3.26 0.90
CA LEU A 103 -19.12 3.93 0.06
C LEU A 103 -17.73 3.46 0.43
N ASN A 104 -16.97 2.99 -0.56
CA ASN A 104 -15.59 2.55 -0.36
C ASN A 104 -14.60 3.60 -0.91
N VAL A 105 -13.59 3.91 -0.12
CA VAL A 105 -12.42 4.68 -0.55
C VAL A 105 -11.42 3.69 -1.15
N HIS A 106 -11.45 3.54 -2.47
CA HIS A 106 -10.61 2.58 -3.19
C HIS A 106 -9.35 3.25 -3.73
N ALA A 107 -8.18 2.74 -3.36
CA ALA A 107 -6.89 3.35 -3.66
C ALA A 107 -6.40 3.06 -5.09
N SER A 108 -7.30 3.19 -6.09
CA SER A 108 -6.95 3.15 -7.52
C SER A 108 -7.86 4.06 -8.36
N LEU A 109 -7.47 4.26 -9.61
CA LEU A 109 -8.31 4.84 -10.65
C LEU A 109 -9.13 3.72 -11.32
N LEU A 110 -10.31 3.45 -10.78
CA LEU A 110 -11.21 2.43 -11.32
C LEU A 110 -11.58 2.74 -12.78
N PRO A 111 -11.72 1.69 -13.62
CA PRO A 111 -11.83 0.27 -13.29
C PRO A 111 -10.48 -0.46 -13.17
N ARG A 112 -9.36 0.26 -13.22
CA ARG A 112 -8.03 -0.31 -13.10
C ARG A 112 -7.72 -0.65 -11.63
N TRP A 113 -7.07 -1.80 -11.41
CA TRP A 113 -6.61 -2.26 -10.10
C TRP A 113 -7.72 -2.53 -9.06
N ARG A 114 -8.80 -3.20 -9.46
CA ARG A 114 -9.74 -3.79 -8.49
C ARG A 114 -9.02 -4.79 -7.59
N GLY A 115 -9.22 -4.75 -6.28
CA GLY A 115 -8.70 -5.74 -5.35
C GLY A 115 -7.82 -5.20 -4.23
N ALA A 116 -6.91 -6.03 -3.71
CA ALA A 116 -6.36 -5.86 -2.37
C ALA A 116 -5.05 -5.04 -2.29
N ALA A 117 -4.31 -4.86 -3.40
CA ALA A 117 -2.99 -4.21 -3.39
C ALA A 117 -2.81 -3.23 -4.57
N PRO A 118 -3.76 -2.28 -4.79
CA PRO A 118 -3.73 -1.41 -5.96
C PRO A 118 -2.50 -0.51 -6.03
N VAL A 119 -2.01 -0.01 -4.91
CA VAL A 119 -0.85 0.88 -4.83
C VAL A 119 0.43 0.16 -5.27
N GLU A 120 0.68 -1.01 -4.70
CA GLU A 120 1.85 -1.82 -5.03
C GLU A 120 1.81 -2.26 -6.50
N ARG A 121 0.63 -2.66 -7.00
CA ARG A 121 0.46 -3.09 -8.41
C ARG A 121 0.69 -1.96 -9.40
N ALA A 122 0.22 -0.75 -9.10
CA ALA A 122 0.48 0.42 -9.93
C ALA A 122 1.98 0.74 -10.03
N ILE A 123 2.71 0.67 -8.90
CA ILE A 123 4.17 0.85 -8.89
C ILE A 123 4.87 -0.25 -9.68
N LEU A 124 4.53 -1.52 -9.45
CA LEU A 124 5.13 -2.67 -10.14
C LEU A 124 4.90 -2.63 -11.65
N ALA A 125 3.71 -2.21 -12.08
CA ALA A 125 3.39 -2.04 -13.49
C ALA A 125 4.10 -0.85 -14.14
N GLY A 126 4.62 0.09 -13.33
CA GLY A 126 5.26 1.31 -13.82
C GLY A 126 4.26 2.35 -14.31
N ASP A 127 3.08 2.36 -13.74
CA ASP A 127 2.10 3.40 -14.02
C ASP A 127 2.66 4.78 -13.66
N ALA A 128 2.40 5.78 -14.48
CA ALA A 128 2.85 7.14 -14.21
C ALA A 128 1.99 7.84 -13.15
N VAL A 129 0.72 7.42 -13.04
CA VAL A 129 -0.30 8.03 -12.20
C VAL A 129 -1.05 6.93 -11.44
N ALA A 130 -1.25 7.15 -10.15
CA ALA A 130 -2.19 6.43 -9.31
C ALA A 130 -3.36 7.33 -8.93
N GLY A 131 -4.29 6.83 -8.15
CA GLY A 131 -5.37 7.66 -7.62
C GLY A 131 -6.21 6.94 -6.60
N VAL A 132 -7.29 7.59 -6.22
CA VAL A 132 -8.29 7.09 -5.31
C VAL A 132 -9.67 7.44 -5.85
N CYS A 133 -10.60 6.49 -5.84
CA CYS A 133 -11.98 6.69 -6.23
C CYS A 133 -12.93 6.38 -5.08
N ILE A 134 -13.98 7.16 -4.94
CA ILE A 134 -15.11 6.86 -4.05
C ILE A 134 -16.15 6.10 -4.84
N MET A 135 -16.37 4.85 -4.49
CA MET A 135 -17.27 3.96 -5.19
C MET A 135 -18.38 3.43 -4.28
N ARG A 136 -19.53 3.13 -4.85
CA ARG A 136 -20.60 2.39 -4.19
C ARG A 136 -20.19 0.91 -4.08
N MET A 137 -20.37 0.33 -2.90
CA MET A 137 -20.10 -1.10 -2.72
C MET A 137 -21.27 -1.95 -3.13
N GLU A 138 -20.95 -3.06 -3.78
CA GLU A 138 -21.86 -4.10 -4.23
C GLU A 138 -21.32 -5.49 -3.82
N GLU A 139 -22.00 -6.56 -4.15
CA GLU A 139 -21.56 -7.92 -3.83
C GLU A 139 -20.29 -8.35 -4.58
N GLY A 140 -19.99 -7.68 -5.72
CA GLY A 140 -18.75 -7.92 -6.50
C GLY A 140 -17.51 -7.30 -5.89
N LEU A 141 -16.35 -7.78 -6.32
CA LEU A 141 -15.05 -7.23 -5.90
C LEU A 141 -14.79 -5.90 -6.61
N ASP A 142 -15.03 -4.79 -5.91
CA ASP A 142 -14.80 -3.41 -6.37
C ASP A 142 -15.46 -3.11 -7.73
N THR A 143 -16.68 -3.63 -7.95
CA THR A 143 -17.41 -3.54 -9.24
C THR A 143 -18.35 -2.35 -9.33
N GLY A 144 -18.78 -1.77 -8.21
CA GLY A 144 -19.79 -0.71 -8.19
C GLY A 144 -19.35 0.59 -8.86
N ALA A 145 -20.31 1.39 -9.23
CA ALA A 145 -20.10 2.70 -9.83
C ALA A 145 -19.32 3.64 -8.88
N TYR A 146 -18.53 4.54 -9.44
CA TYR A 146 -17.78 5.57 -8.67
C TYR A 146 -18.27 6.98 -9.00
N CYS A 147 -18.07 7.94 -8.08
CA CYS A 147 -18.56 9.30 -8.26
C CYS A 147 -17.48 10.38 -8.15
N VAL A 148 -16.44 10.15 -7.38
CA VAL A 148 -15.35 11.12 -7.18
C VAL A 148 -14.03 10.39 -7.26
N CYS A 149 -13.13 10.87 -8.12
CA CYS A 149 -11.76 10.37 -8.17
C CYS A 149 -10.75 11.53 -7.98
N ARG A 150 -9.58 11.21 -7.42
CA ARG A 150 -8.42 12.09 -7.32
C ARG A 150 -7.18 11.35 -7.80
N THR A 151 -6.25 12.07 -8.39
CA THR A 151 -5.03 11.52 -8.98
C THR A 151 -3.79 11.97 -8.24
N ALA A 152 -2.77 11.12 -8.23
CA ALA A 152 -1.43 11.41 -7.73
C ALA A 152 -0.39 10.89 -8.73
N ARG A 153 0.69 11.63 -8.94
CA ARG A 153 1.84 11.13 -9.71
C ARG A 153 2.62 10.13 -8.88
N ILE A 154 3.00 9.01 -9.50
CA ILE A 154 3.79 7.98 -8.82
C ILE A 154 5.26 8.40 -8.74
N ASP A 155 5.83 8.92 -9.85
CA ASP A 155 7.23 9.35 -9.97
C ASP A 155 8.22 8.40 -9.24
N GLY A 156 9.06 8.93 -8.34
CA GLY A 156 9.99 8.14 -7.52
C GLY A 156 9.44 7.59 -6.20
N LYS A 157 8.14 7.77 -5.91
CA LYS A 157 7.56 7.43 -4.61
C LYS A 157 7.58 5.93 -4.31
N THR A 158 7.77 5.60 -3.04
CA THR A 158 7.58 4.25 -2.50
C THR A 158 6.10 3.97 -2.24
N ALA A 159 5.73 2.69 -2.05
CA ALA A 159 4.35 2.32 -1.73
C ALA A 159 3.85 2.96 -0.41
N PRO A 160 4.63 3.04 0.69
CA PRO A 160 4.20 3.80 1.86
C PRO A 160 3.93 5.28 1.57
N GLU A 161 4.86 5.99 0.92
CA GLU A 161 4.70 7.41 0.59
C GLU A 161 3.48 7.67 -0.30
N LEU A 162 3.25 6.83 -1.31
CA LEU A 162 2.09 6.93 -2.18
C LEU A 162 0.79 6.61 -1.43
N THR A 163 0.81 5.60 -0.54
CA THR A 163 -0.35 5.25 0.29
C THR A 163 -0.76 6.39 1.21
N ASP A 164 0.21 7.07 1.83
CA ASP A 164 -0.05 8.22 2.70
C ASP A 164 -0.65 9.40 1.91
N GLU A 165 -0.13 9.68 0.72
CA GLU A 165 -0.69 10.70 -0.17
C GLU A 165 -2.11 10.36 -0.62
N LEU A 166 -2.36 9.09 -1.02
CA LEU A 166 -3.68 8.63 -1.43
C LEU A 166 -4.68 8.60 -0.25
N ALA A 167 -4.23 8.41 0.99
CA ALA A 167 -5.08 8.51 2.17
C ALA A 167 -5.64 9.94 2.33
N ASN A 168 -4.79 10.94 2.22
CA ASN A 168 -5.21 12.35 2.29
C ASN A 168 -6.14 12.73 1.12
N LEU A 169 -5.79 12.34 -0.11
CA LEU A 169 -6.65 12.56 -1.27
C LEU A 169 -7.99 11.83 -1.15
N GLY A 170 -7.98 10.61 -0.61
CA GLY A 170 -9.15 9.77 -0.38
C GLY A 170 -10.09 10.38 0.67
N SER A 171 -9.52 10.93 1.73
CA SER A 171 -10.27 11.67 2.74
C SER A 171 -11.04 12.84 2.13
N HIS A 172 -10.35 13.72 1.39
CA HIS A 172 -11.00 14.86 0.72
C HIS A 172 -12.01 14.42 -0.34
N ALA A 173 -11.72 13.33 -1.07
CA ALA A 173 -12.66 12.78 -2.05
C ALA A 173 -13.92 12.25 -1.37
N LEU A 174 -13.79 11.54 -0.23
CA LEU A 174 -14.92 11.02 0.53
C LEU A 174 -15.81 12.15 1.05
N LEU A 175 -15.23 13.18 1.66
CA LEU A 175 -16.00 14.33 2.15
C LEU A 175 -16.76 15.03 1.01
N THR A 176 -16.13 15.19 -0.16
CA THR A 176 -16.80 15.71 -1.37
C THR A 176 -17.96 14.79 -1.81
N ALA A 177 -17.73 13.49 -1.87
CA ALA A 177 -18.74 12.50 -2.27
C ALA A 177 -19.94 12.50 -1.32
N LEU A 178 -19.73 12.61 -0.01
CA LEU A 178 -20.79 12.64 1.00
C LEU A 178 -21.69 13.87 0.81
N VAL A 179 -21.13 15.04 0.50
CA VAL A 179 -21.92 16.25 0.18
C VAL A 179 -22.79 16.02 -1.07
N HIS A 180 -22.20 15.46 -2.13
CA HIS A 180 -22.93 15.19 -3.37
C HIS A 180 -24.02 14.14 -3.17
N VAL A 181 -23.73 13.06 -2.43
CA VAL A 181 -24.70 12.01 -2.13
C VAL A 181 -25.87 12.54 -1.30
N GLN A 182 -25.59 13.32 -0.26
CA GLN A 182 -26.60 13.90 0.61
C GLN A 182 -27.52 14.89 -0.12
N SER A 183 -26.97 15.64 -1.06
CA SER A 183 -27.75 16.62 -1.86
C SER A 183 -28.44 16.03 -3.08
N GLY A 184 -28.22 14.74 -3.37
CA GLY A 184 -28.72 14.09 -4.59
C GLY A 184 -27.97 14.52 -5.88
N ALA A 185 -26.83 15.20 -5.75
CA ALA A 185 -26.02 15.70 -6.87
C ALA A 185 -24.87 14.75 -7.25
N ALA A 186 -24.80 13.54 -6.67
CA ALA A 186 -23.77 12.57 -7.01
C ALA A 186 -23.97 12.02 -8.43
N GLU A 187 -23.00 12.26 -9.29
CA GLU A 187 -22.95 11.70 -10.64
C GLU A 187 -22.16 10.38 -10.59
N TRP A 188 -22.83 9.26 -10.85
CA TRP A 188 -22.26 7.93 -10.80
C TRP A 188 -21.79 7.50 -12.18
N THR A 189 -20.56 7.03 -12.28
CA THR A 189 -19.96 6.48 -13.49
C THR A 189 -19.85 4.96 -13.35
N GLU A 190 -20.52 4.21 -14.22
CA GLU A 190 -20.38 2.75 -14.32
C GLU A 190 -18.98 2.41 -14.81
N GLN A 191 -18.43 1.31 -14.30
CA GLN A 191 -17.10 0.87 -14.70
C GLN A 191 -17.14 0.16 -16.05
N ASP A 192 -16.22 0.55 -16.95
CA ASP A 192 -16.04 -0.13 -18.25
C ASP A 192 -15.31 -1.48 -18.03
N GLU A 193 -16.05 -2.57 -18.14
CA GLU A 193 -15.53 -3.93 -17.94
C GLU A 193 -14.38 -4.31 -18.90
N SER A 194 -14.26 -3.63 -20.05
CA SER A 194 -13.17 -3.87 -21.00
C SER A 194 -11.81 -3.35 -20.51
N GLN A 195 -11.80 -2.43 -19.53
CA GLN A 195 -10.59 -1.80 -18.98
C GLN A 195 -10.22 -2.32 -17.59
N VAL A 196 -10.96 -3.30 -17.07
CA VAL A 196 -10.72 -3.86 -15.73
C VAL A 196 -9.35 -4.53 -15.64
N THR A 197 -8.62 -4.20 -14.60
CA THR A 197 -7.44 -4.95 -14.16
C THR A 197 -7.53 -5.27 -12.68
N TYR A 198 -6.81 -6.32 -12.25
CA TYR A 198 -6.90 -6.79 -10.88
C TYR A 198 -5.60 -6.61 -10.11
N ALA A 199 -5.73 -6.17 -8.87
CA ALA A 199 -4.65 -5.98 -7.89
C ALA A 199 -4.65 -7.10 -6.84
N SER A 200 -4.12 -8.26 -7.20
CA SER A 200 -3.92 -9.36 -6.26
C SER A 200 -2.96 -8.95 -5.13
N LYS A 201 -3.13 -9.54 -3.95
CA LYS A 201 -2.19 -9.35 -2.82
C LYS A 201 -0.75 -9.63 -3.26
N VAL A 202 0.18 -8.82 -2.76
CA VAL A 202 1.61 -9.08 -2.97
C VAL A 202 1.99 -10.38 -2.26
N GLY A 203 2.62 -11.29 -2.98
CA GLY A 203 3.10 -12.57 -2.46
C GLY A 203 4.30 -12.38 -1.53
N LYS A 204 4.53 -13.37 -0.65
CA LYS A 204 5.57 -13.29 0.41
C LYS A 204 6.99 -13.02 -0.13
N ARG A 205 7.30 -13.47 -1.34
CA ARG A 205 8.63 -13.36 -1.97
C ARG A 205 8.59 -12.62 -3.31
N GLU A 206 7.47 -12.08 -3.68
CA GLU A 206 7.26 -11.48 -5.00
C GLU A 206 8.18 -10.28 -5.25
N LEU A 207 8.57 -9.60 -4.16
CA LEU A 207 9.44 -8.42 -4.23
C LEU A 207 10.92 -8.76 -3.98
N ASP A 208 11.28 -10.02 -3.79
CA ASP A 208 12.68 -10.43 -3.72
C ASP A 208 13.38 -10.06 -5.05
N LEU A 209 14.60 -9.51 -4.95
CA LEU A 209 15.37 -9.13 -6.11
C LEU A 209 16.03 -10.36 -6.75
N ASP A 210 16.05 -10.39 -8.06
CA ASP A 210 16.69 -11.44 -8.87
C ASP A 210 17.65 -10.78 -9.87
N PRO A 211 18.88 -11.25 -10.02
CA PRO A 211 19.80 -10.74 -11.05
C PRO A 211 19.24 -10.83 -12.47
N ARG A 212 18.28 -11.71 -12.72
CA ARG A 212 17.58 -11.88 -14.02
C ARG A 212 16.52 -10.82 -14.29
N ASP A 213 16.11 -10.05 -13.27
CA ASP A 213 15.23 -8.91 -13.48
C ASP A 213 15.91 -7.82 -14.33
N THR A 214 15.12 -6.94 -14.95
CA THR A 214 15.65 -5.67 -15.44
C THR A 214 15.95 -4.74 -14.26
N ALA A 215 16.92 -3.84 -14.44
CA ALA A 215 17.24 -2.83 -13.41
C ALA A 215 16.01 -2.00 -13.01
N GLU A 216 15.18 -1.64 -13.99
CA GLU A 216 13.93 -0.91 -13.77
C GLU A 216 12.91 -1.73 -12.97
N ALA A 217 12.70 -3.01 -13.30
CA ALA A 217 11.81 -3.89 -12.55
C ALA A 217 12.28 -4.06 -11.10
N ALA A 218 13.56 -4.18 -10.86
CA ALA A 218 14.15 -4.26 -9.52
C ALA A 218 13.91 -2.96 -8.72
N VAL A 219 14.07 -1.78 -9.35
CA VAL A 219 13.75 -0.48 -8.72
C VAL A 219 12.27 -0.41 -8.34
N ARG A 220 11.37 -0.87 -9.22
CA ARG A 220 9.93 -0.92 -8.93
C ARG A 220 9.60 -1.88 -7.77
N LYS A 221 10.23 -3.07 -7.71
CA LYS A 221 10.09 -4.01 -6.59
C LYS A 221 10.48 -3.36 -5.25
N VAL A 222 11.61 -2.67 -5.20
CA VAL A 222 12.06 -1.97 -3.99
C VAL A 222 11.10 -0.84 -3.62
N ARG A 223 10.59 -0.08 -4.57
CA ARG A 223 9.61 0.98 -4.32
C ARG A 223 8.25 0.45 -3.86
N ALA A 224 7.82 -0.69 -4.39
CA ALA A 224 6.59 -1.37 -3.97
C ALA A 224 6.72 -2.09 -2.62
N SER A 225 7.94 -2.19 -2.06
CA SER A 225 8.20 -2.92 -0.84
C SER A 225 7.75 -2.17 0.41
N SER A 226 7.49 -2.94 1.45
CA SER A 226 7.10 -2.44 2.77
C SER A 226 7.72 -3.32 3.87
N GLY A 227 7.46 -2.97 5.13
CA GLY A 227 7.87 -3.81 6.26
C GLY A 227 7.23 -5.20 6.25
N ALA A 228 6.04 -5.35 5.67
CA ALA A 228 5.33 -6.63 5.54
C ALA A 228 5.82 -7.44 4.33
N HIS A 229 6.20 -6.77 3.25
CA HIS A 229 6.68 -7.34 1.99
C HIS A 229 8.02 -6.69 1.60
N PRO A 230 9.14 -7.07 2.25
CA PRO A 230 10.45 -6.47 1.99
C PRO A 230 11.05 -6.96 0.67
N ALA A 231 11.81 -6.10 -0.02
CA ALA A 231 12.65 -6.47 -1.14
C ALA A 231 13.99 -7.04 -0.61
N ARG A 232 14.22 -8.31 -0.79
CA ARG A 232 15.39 -9.02 -0.23
C ARG A 232 16.37 -9.46 -1.31
N ALA A 233 17.62 -9.55 -0.91
CA ALA A 233 18.71 -10.09 -1.72
C ALA A 233 19.83 -10.64 -0.82
N VAL A 234 20.76 -11.41 -1.39
CA VAL A 234 22.04 -11.75 -0.77
C VAL A 234 23.13 -10.97 -1.49
N VAL A 235 23.68 -9.95 -0.84
CA VAL A 235 24.69 -9.06 -1.43
C VAL A 235 26.05 -9.32 -0.78
N ALA A 236 27.04 -9.73 -1.57
CA ALA A 236 28.38 -10.11 -1.07
C ALA A 236 28.30 -11.12 0.07
N ALA A 237 27.56 -12.20 -0.15
CA ALA A 237 27.26 -13.28 0.81
C ALA A 237 26.55 -12.82 2.11
N ARG A 238 25.88 -11.67 2.10
CA ARG A 238 25.12 -11.15 3.24
C ARG A 238 23.64 -11.00 2.90
N PRO A 239 22.73 -11.66 3.62
CA PRO A 239 21.30 -11.42 3.49
C PRO A 239 20.94 -9.98 3.89
N VAL A 240 20.26 -9.27 3.01
CA VAL A 240 19.85 -7.89 3.23
C VAL A 240 18.41 -7.66 2.77
N THR A 241 17.74 -6.71 3.38
CA THR A 241 16.61 -6.00 2.77
C THR A 241 17.16 -4.77 2.07
N VAL A 242 16.90 -4.62 0.79
CA VAL A 242 17.23 -3.40 0.03
C VAL A 242 16.14 -2.38 0.28
N LEU A 243 16.49 -1.27 0.91
CA LEU A 243 15.53 -0.23 1.31
C LEU A 243 15.38 0.88 0.27
N ALA A 244 16.45 1.14 -0.49
CA ALA A 244 16.42 2.11 -1.58
C ALA A 244 17.33 1.67 -2.71
N LEU A 245 16.75 1.55 -3.90
CA LEU A 245 17.41 1.23 -5.17
C LEU A 245 17.00 2.29 -6.20
N ARG A 246 17.94 2.75 -7.01
CA ARG A 246 17.72 3.82 -7.98
C ARG A 246 18.27 3.43 -9.33
N SER A 247 17.63 3.92 -10.40
CA SER A 247 18.19 3.88 -11.74
C SER A 247 19.50 4.68 -11.82
N VAL A 248 20.42 4.24 -12.63
CA VAL A 248 21.70 4.92 -12.85
C VAL A 248 21.54 5.83 -14.08
N GLU A 249 21.31 7.12 -13.85
CA GLU A 249 20.99 8.10 -14.90
C GLU A 249 22.11 9.12 -15.11
N ASP A 250 22.93 9.38 -14.07
CA ASP A 250 24.03 10.34 -14.17
C ASP A 250 25.28 9.75 -14.84
N ALA A 251 25.99 10.58 -15.63
CA ALA A 251 27.15 10.15 -16.42
C ALA A 251 28.24 9.48 -15.54
N ARG A 252 28.46 9.97 -14.33
CA ARG A 252 29.43 9.40 -13.41
C ARG A 252 28.99 8.02 -12.90
N GLY A 253 27.69 7.84 -12.61
CA GLY A 253 27.13 6.55 -12.24
C GLY A 253 27.25 5.54 -13.37
N CYS A 254 26.91 5.93 -14.60
CA CYS A 254 27.06 5.10 -15.78
C CYS A 254 28.52 4.63 -16.00
N GLU A 255 29.49 5.54 -15.84
CA GLU A 255 30.93 5.20 -15.91
C GLU A 255 31.30 4.18 -14.82
N LEU A 256 30.92 4.42 -13.56
CA LEU A 256 31.27 3.56 -12.43
C LEU A 256 30.61 2.17 -12.47
N ALA A 257 29.40 2.10 -13.03
CA ALA A 257 28.62 0.86 -13.19
C ALA A 257 28.97 0.13 -14.50
N GLY A 258 29.68 0.77 -15.41
CA GLY A 258 29.95 0.24 -16.75
C GLY A 258 30.55 -1.17 -16.73
N GLY A 259 30.04 -2.05 -17.60
CA GLY A 259 30.47 -3.44 -17.72
C GLY A 259 30.06 -4.34 -16.53
N LEU A 260 29.19 -3.89 -15.63
CA LEU A 260 28.63 -4.74 -14.57
C LEU A 260 27.60 -5.69 -15.18
N VAL A 261 27.76 -6.99 -14.96
CA VAL A 261 26.83 -8.01 -15.46
C VAL A 261 25.87 -8.49 -14.36
N ALA A 262 24.81 -9.20 -14.77
CA ALA A 262 23.82 -9.76 -13.83
C ALA A 262 24.49 -10.60 -12.74
N GLY A 263 24.10 -10.37 -11.47
CA GLY A 263 24.67 -11.05 -10.31
C GLY A 263 25.99 -10.49 -9.78
N GLU A 264 26.53 -9.45 -10.40
CA GLU A 264 27.71 -8.75 -9.90
C GLU A 264 27.34 -7.57 -8.97
N VAL A 265 28.14 -7.34 -7.95
CA VAL A 265 28.06 -6.16 -7.09
C VAL A 265 29.41 -5.43 -7.08
N ARG A 266 29.39 -4.12 -7.26
CA ARG A 266 30.57 -3.26 -7.30
C ARG A 266 30.38 -2.04 -6.39
N PHE A 267 31.43 -1.74 -5.62
CA PHE A 267 31.50 -0.50 -4.85
C PHE A 267 32.59 0.40 -5.46
N ALA A 268 32.19 1.47 -6.10
CA ALA A 268 33.08 2.43 -6.75
C ALA A 268 32.60 3.86 -6.55
N GLY A 269 33.50 4.83 -6.40
CA GLY A 269 33.16 6.23 -6.19
C GLY A 269 32.28 6.49 -4.97
N LYS A 270 32.36 5.66 -3.91
CA LYS A 270 31.49 5.65 -2.71
C LYS A 270 30.02 5.26 -2.99
N ARG A 271 29.74 4.69 -4.13
CA ARG A 271 28.41 4.19 -4.55
C ARG A 271 28.44 2.67 -4.68
N LEU A 272 27.32 2.01 -4.44
CA LEU A 272 27.16 0.55 -4.53
C LEU A 272 26.20 0.23 -5.68
N PHE A 273 26.64 -0.63 -6.60
CA PHE A 273 25.87 -0.99 -7.77
C PHE A 273 25.60 -2.50 -7.79
N LEU A 274 24.39 -2.89 -8.16
CA LEU A 274 24.01 -4.28 -8.48
C LEU A 274 23.79 -4.40 -9.97
N GLY A 275 24.36 -5.43 -10.58
CA GLY A 275 24.16 -5.77 -11.99
C GLY A 275 22.91 -6.61 -12.19
N PHE A 276 22.10 -6.25 -13.17
CA PHE A 276 20.86 -6.91 -13.60
C PHE A 276 20.96 -7.34 -15.07
N ALA A 277 19.90 -7.96 -15.60
CA ALA A 277 19.90 -8.51 -16.97
C ALA A 277 20.18 -7.48 -18.08
N ASP A 278 19.79 -6.22 -17.88
CA ASP A 278 19.86 -5.14 -18.87
C ASP A 278 20.75 -3.97 -18.46
N GLY A 279 21.42 -4.07 -17.31
CA GLY A 279 22.25 -2.97 -16.79
C GLY A 279 22.45 -3.02 -15.28
N ALA A 280 22.62 -1.87 -14.68
CA ALA A 280 22.87 -1.76 -13.25
C ALA A 280 21.91 -0.80 -12.55
N ALA A 281 21.67 -1.04 -11.25
CA ALA A 281 20.99 -0.10 -10.39
C ALA A 281 21.86 0.24 -9.17
N GLU A 282 21.70 1.45 -8.63
CA GLU A 282 22.43 1.94 -7.46
C GLU A 282 21.67 1.66 -6.18
N VAL A 283 22.30 0.97 -5.25
CA VAL A 283 21.80 0.77 -3.89
C VAL A 283 22.14 2.01 -3.05
N ALA A 284 21.12 2.72 -2.57
CA ALA A 284 21.34 3.85 -1.67
C ALA A 284 21.36 3.41 -0.19
N SER A 285 20.49 2.48 0.20
CA SER A 285 20.43 1.98 1.58
C SER A 285 19.97 0.53 1.67
N VAL A 286 20.48 -0.15 2.69
CA VAL A 286 20.15 -1.55 2.99
C VAL A 286 19.96 -1.75 4.49
N LYS A 287 19.28 -2.84 4.84
CA LYS A 287 19.21 -3.35 6.20
C LYS A 287 19.69 -4.80 6.22
N PRO A 288 20.94 -5.07 6.61
CA PRO A 288 21.42 -6.43 6.80
C PRO A 288 20.63 -7.15 7.91
N ASP A 289 20.45 -8.47 7.78
CA ASP A 289 19.73 -9.25 8.78
C ASP A 289 20.39 -9.10 10.15
N GLY A 290 19.56 -8.86 11.17
CA GLY A 290 20.01 -8.63 12.55
C GLY A 290 20.68 -7.27 12.82
N ARG A 291 20.72 -6.36 11.85
CA ARG A 291 21.31 -5.02 11.99
C ARG A 291 20.31 -3.89 11.74
N GLN A 292 20.73 -2.67 12.05
CA GLN A 292 19.98 -1.46 11.70
C GLN A 292 20.16 -1.11 10.21
N ALA A 293 19.23 -0.32 9.69
CA ALA A 293 19.34 0.26 8.35
C ALA A 293 20.60 1.12 8.26
N MET A 294 21.28 1.07 7.10
CA MET A 294 22.50 1.82 6.84
C MET A 294 22.62 2.20 5.37
N ASP A 295 23.38 3.23 5.07
CA ASP A 295 23.69 3.61 3.71
C ASP A 295 24.67 2.61 3.03
N ALA A 296 24.77 2.69 1.71
CA ALA A 296 25.63 1.82 0.92
C ALA A 296 27.13 1.93 1.31
N LYS A 297 27.59 3.10 1.74
CA LYS A 297 28.99 3.32 2.15
C LYS A 297 29.30 2.61 3.46
N ALA A 298 28.40 2.70 4.45
CA ALA A 298 28.52 2.00 5.72
C ALA A 298 28.44 0.47 5.53
N PHE A 299 27.54 0.00 4.66
CA PHE A 299 27.45 -1.41 4.29
C PHE A 299 28.78 -1.90 3.68
N ALA A 300 29.28 -1.19 2.65
CA ALA A 300 30.52 -1.55 1.96
C ALA A 300 31.75 -1.53 2.89
N ALA A 301 31.79 -0.64 3.88
CA ALA A 301 32.87 -0.61 4.87
C ALA A 301 32.97 -1.91 5.68
N GLY A 302 31.84 -2.60 5.87
CA GLY A 302 31.79 -3.89 6.57
C GLY A 302 32.01 -5.11 5.68
N VAL A 303 32.14 -4.96 4.35
CA VAL A 303 32.29 -6.08 3.40
C VAL A 303 33.75 -6.19 2.96
N GLN A 304 34.39 -7.33 3.28
CA GLN A 304 35.76 -7.57 2.91
C GLN A 304 35.92 -7.67 1.37
N GLY A 305 36.89 -6.96 0.82
CA GLY A 305 37.23 -7.03 -0.60
C GLY A 305 36.36 -6.21 -1.56
N ILE A 306 35.21 -5.68 -1.15
CA ILE A 306 34.28 -4.96 -2.02
C ILE A 306 34.87 -3.68 -2.65
N LYS A 307 35.91 -3.11 -2.03
CA LYS A 307 36.61 -1.92 -2.53
C LYS A 307 37.70 -2.23 -3.57
N GLN A 308 38.14 -3.48 -3.64
CA GLN A 308 39.25 -3.93 -4.49
C GLN A 308 38.78 -4.74 -5.69
N LYS A 309 37.64 -5.40 -5.60
CA LYS A 309 37.13 -6.27 -6.65
C LYS A 309 35.61 -6.27 -6.70
N THR A 310 35.07 -6.65 -7.86
CA THR A 310 33.65 -7.00 -8.01
C THR A 310 33.38 -8.29 -7.24
N LEU A 311 32.27 -8.31 -6.51
CA LEU A 311 31.76 -9.49 -5.79
C LEU A 311 30.45 -9.94 -6.45
N SER A 312 29.83 -10.97 -5.89
CA SER A 312 28.53 -11.49 -6.37
C SER A 312 27.38 -11.04 -5.47
N TRP A 313 26.20 -11.01 -6.07
CA TRP A 313 24.93 -10.98 -5.36
C TRP A 313 23.94 -11.95 -6.02
N GLU A 314 22.95 -12.39 -5.27
CA GLU A 314 21.97 -13.39 -5.71
C GLU A 314 20.60 -13.14 -5.10
N ALA A 315 19.58 -13.81 -5.60
CA ALA A 315 18.25 -13.79 -4.99
C ALA A 315 18.30 -14.31 -3.54
N ALA A 316 17.43 -13.82 -2.70
CA ALA A 316 17.41 -14.16 -1.27
C ALA A 316 17.10 -15.64 -1.01
N HIS A 317 16.61 -16.38 -2.02
CA HIS A 317 16.16 -17.76 -1.90
C HIS A 317 16.42 -18.49 -3.23
N GLU A 318 17.48 -19.23 -3.26
CA GLU A 318 17.61 -20.44 -4.07
C GLU A 318 17.33 -21.68 -3.22
#